data_9ff1a3663e13f008fd6095cfa9e87613
#
_entry.id   9ff1a3663e13f008fd6095cfa9e87613
#
_cell.length_a   1.000
_cell.length_b   1.000
_cell.length_c   1.000
_cell.angle_alpha   90.00
_cell.angle_beta   90.00
_cell.angle_gamma   90.00
#
_symmetry.space_group_name_H-M   'P 1'
#
loop_
_entity.id
_entity.type
_entity.pdbx_description
1 polymer ?
#
loop_
_entity_poly.entity_id
_entity_poly.type
_entity_poly.pdbx_seq_one_letter_code
_entity_poly.pdbx_strand_id
1 'polypeptide(L)'
;MKRLILLLLIFSCSKDKTAQPELCDENYIPPFGGTIFIDPDIITPEDPTTFVSLSYAGTGSRQMYDRRSGWITLEPFLFPAEYDDGLNIEIQVNPEFGTWENAQIYALKYAEVIGRLTTQLRKDVETSWIHRGDEPFGGGNNNLLIHTDWSEKNYENQGILEETLVHEAAHTSLDSYHAESKGWLEAQNQDCGFISDYARDNPIREDIAESYLPYFAVR
;
A
#
# COMPACT_ATOMS: atom_id res chain seq x y z
N MET A 1 -26.74 -7.04 -77.07
CA MET A 1 -27.30 -6.81 -75.70
C MET A 1 -26.50 -7.59 -74.71
N LYS A 2 -25.59 -6.93 -73.98
CA LYS A 2 -24.79 -7.57 -72.91
C LYS A 2 -25.49 -7.31 -71.59
N ARG A 3 -25.93 -8.38 -70.89
CA ARG A 3 -26.53 -8.30 -69.55
C ARG A 3 -25.40 -8.24 -68.52
N LEU A 4 -25.34 -7.13 -67.78
CA LEU A 4 -24.44 -6.90 -66.64
C LEU A 4 -25.10 -7.54 -65.41
N ILE A 5 -24.46 -8.61 -64.85
CA ILE A 5 -24.90 -9.21 -63.63
C ILE A 5 -24.16 -8.48 -62.48
N LEU A 6 -24.93 -7.73 -61.68
CA LEU A 6 -24.46 -7.02 -60.51
C LEU A 6 -24.44 -8.01 -59.32
N LEU A 7 -23.23 -8.41 -58.90
CA LEU A 7 -23.05 -9.27 -57.70
C LEU A 7 -23.11 -8.38 -56.48
N LEU A 8 -24.20 -8.48 -55.72
CA LEU A 8 -24.31 -7.87 -54.39
C LEU A 8 -23.54 -8.69 -53.38
N LEU A 9 -22.36 -8.23 -52.96
CA LEU A 9 -21.67 -8.78 -51.79
C LEU A 9 -22.36 -8.28 -50.50
N ILE A 10 -23.10 -9.16 -49.87
CA ILE A 10 -23.67 -8.94 -48.55
C ILE A 10 -22.54 -9.14 -47.55
N PHE A 11 -21.95 -8.05 -47.04
CA PHE A 11 -21.10 -8.10 -45.85
C PHE A 11 -22.00 -8.44 -44.63
N SER A 12 -21.98 -9.69 -44.23
CA SER A 12 -22.49 -10.10 -42.91
C SER A 12 -21.57 -9.56 -41.86
N CYS A 13 -21.95 -8.46 -41.22
CA CYS A 13 -21.34 -8.00 -40.00
C CYS A 13 -21.72 -9.02 -38.93
N SER A 14 -20.81 -9.93 -38.63
CA SER A 14 -20.94 -10.76 -37.41
C SER A 14 -20.84 -9.77 -36.22
N LYS A 15 -21.96 -9.56 -35.54
CA LYS A 15 -21.92 -8.96 -34.21
C LYS A 15 -21.06 -9.90 -33.36
N ASP A 16 -19.88 -9.42 -32.98
CA ASP A 16 -19.15 -10.04 -31.87
C ASP A 16 -20.15 -10.17 -30.71
N LYS A 17 -20.43 -11.39 -30.36
CA LYS A 17 -21.13 -11.68 -29.11
C LYS A 17 -20.16 -11.21 -28.04
N THR A 18 -20.40 -10.04 -27.48
CA THR A 18 -19.84 -9.68 -26.17
C THR A 18 -20.13 -10.89 -25.28
N ALA A 19 -19.08 -11.57 -24.87
CA ALA A 19 -19.20 -12.64 -23.90
C ALA A 19 -20.01 -12.07 -22.73
N GLN A 20 -21.15 -12.68 -22.42
CA GLN A 20 -21.84 -12.36 -21.18
C GLN A 20 -20.84 -12.71 -20.08
N PRO A 21 -20.68 -11.83 -19.06
CA PRO A 21 -19.86 -12.19 -17.92
C PRO A 21 -20.35 -13.55 -17.42
N GLU A 22 -19.42 -14.48 -17.23
CA GLU A 22 -19.71 -15.75 -16.57
C GLU A 22 -20.46 -15.40 -15.27
N LEU A 23 -21.61 -16.05 -15.04
CA LEU A 23 -22.37 -15.83 -13.81
C LEU A 23 -21.44 -16.17 -12.64
N CYS A 24 -21.14 -15.17 -11.83
CA CYS A 24 -20.31 -15.36 -10.65
C CYS A 24 -20.87 -16.45 -9.75
N ASP A 25 -20.00 -17.32 -9.25
CA ASP A 25 -20.42 -18.34 -8.29
C ASP A 25 -20.83 -17.64 -6.99
N GLU A 26 -22.09 -17.79 -6.60
CA GLU A 26 -22.61 -17.22 -5.35
C GLU A 26 -21.92 -17.80 -4.09
N ASN A 27 -21.18 -18.90 -4.27
CA ASN A 27 -20.38 -19.53 -3.21
C ASN A 27 -18.88 -19.21 -3.31
N TYR A 28 -18.49 -18.18 -4.08
CA TYR A 28 -17.09 -17.80 -4.17
C TYR A 28 -16.50 -17.54 -2.78
N ILE A 29 -15.43 -18.23 -2.47
CA ILE A 29 -14.67 -18.03 -1.23
C ILE A 29 -13.35 -17.36 -1.61
N PRO A 30 -13.01 -16.21 -1.00
CA PRO A 30 -11.72 -15.58 -1.22
C PRO A 30 -10.56 -16.56 -0.99
N PRO A 31 -9.53 -16.56 -1.84
CA PRO A 31 -8.40 -17.49 -1.71
C PRO A 31 -7.59 -17.28 -0.43
N PHE A 32 -7.65 -16.09 0.16
CA PHE A 32 -6.94 -15.78 1.39
C PHE A 32 -7.90 -15.43 2.52
N GLY A 33 -7.76 -16.10 3.66
CA GLY A 33 -8.45 -15.77 4.90
C GLY A 33 -7.74 -14.61 5.63
N GLY A 34 -8.49 -13.59 6.04
CA GLY A 34 -7.92 -12.42 6.70
C GLY A 34 -7.20 -11.48 5.73
N THR A 35 -6.13 -10.82 6.19
CA THR A 35 -5.28 -9.91 5.42
C THR A 35 -4.18 -10.67 4.69
N ILE A 36 -3.82 -10.19 3.49
CA ILE A 36 -2.73 -10.77 2.70
C ILE A 36 -1.39 -10.17 3.11
N PHE A 37 -0.54 -11.00 3.72
CA PHE A 37 0.91 -10.80 3.86
C PHE A 37 1.58 -12.10 3.47
N ILE A 38 1.50 -12.43 2.19
CA ILE A 38 1.48 -13.80 1.73
C ILE A 38 2.84 -14.44 1.54
N ASP A 39 3.84 -13.65 1.22
CA ASP A 39 5.14 -14.21 0.87
C ASP A 39 6.24 -13.29 1.37
N PRO A 40 7.06 -13.72 2.34
CA PRO A 40 8.14 -12.91 2.89
C PRO A 40 9.26 -12.65 1.88
N ASP A 41 9.21 -13.23 0.70
CA ASP A 41 10.25 -13.12 -0.33
C ASP A 41 9.87 -12.18 -1.49
N ILE A 42 8.78 -11.39 -1.38
CA ILE A 42 8.37 -10.43 -2.41
C ILE A 42 9.31 -9.23 -2.43
N ILE A 43 9.61 -8.66 -1.26
CA ILE A 43 10.66 -7.66 -1.05
C ILE A 43 11.48 -8.12 0.15
N THR A 44 12.79 -8.14 0.01
CA THR A 44 13.70 -8.63 1.04
C THR A 44 14.68 -7.55 1.49
N PRO A 45 15.33 -7.69 2.64
CA PRO A 45 16.41 -6.79 3.06
C PRO A 45 17.58 -6.67 2.07
N GLU A 46 17.75 -7.64 1.15
CA GLU A 46 18.77 -7.64 0.11
C GLU A 46 18.38 -6.82 -1.12
N ASP A 47 17.10 -6.45 -1.26
CA ASP A 47 16.63 -5.63 -2.36
C ASP A 47 17.16 -4.20 -2.26
N PRO A 48 17.41 -3.53 -3.41
CA PRO A 48 17.89 -2.17 -3.42
C PRO A 48 16.96 -1.20 -2.70
N THR A 49 17.53 -0.31 -1.90
CA THR A 49 16.81 0.82 -1.32
C THR A 49 17.19 2.10 -2.05
N THR A 50 16.22 2.98 -2.23
CA THR A 50 16.43 4.35 -2.72
C THR A 50 16.82 5.31 -1.59
N PHE A 51 16.88 4.86 -0.34
CA PHE A 51 17.29 5.68 0.80
C PHE A 51 18.74 6.17 0.64
N VAL A 52 18.95 7.48 0.76
CA VAL A 52 20.25 8.14 0.62
C VAL A 52 20.80 8.57 1.97
N SER A 53 20.02 9.35 2.71
CA SER A 53 20.51 9.94 3.95
C SER A 53 19.35 10.32 4.88
N LEU A 54 19.70 10.48 6.16
CA LEU A 54 18.83 10.97 7.20
C LEU A 54 19.67 11.76 8.21
N SER A 55 19.15 12.88 8.68
CA SER A 55 19.83 13.70 9.69
C SER A 55 18.86 14.13 10.79
N TYR A 56 19.37 14.26 12.02
CA TYR A 56 18.57 14.81 13.11
C TYR A 56 18.37 16.32 12.93
N ALA A 57 17.11 16.76 12.86
CA ALA A 57 16.72 18.16 12.65
C ALA A 57 16.18 18.85 13.91
N GLY A 58 16.33 18.23 15.08
CA GLY A 58 15.78 18.76 16.33
C GLY A 58 14.41 18.19 16.67
N THR A 59 13.66 18.90 17.49
CA THR A 59 12.26 18.59 17.83
C THR A 59 11.35 19.72 17.40
N GLY A 60 10.06 19.42 17.23
CA GLY A 60 9.08 20.45 16.91
C GLY A 60 7.67 19.91 17.09
N SER A 61 6.73 20.77 17.39
CA SER A 61 5.34 20.35 17.62
C SER A 61 4.75 19.72 16.37
N ARG A 62 4.23 18.49 16.52
CA ARG A 62 3.54 17.73 15.47
C ARG A 62 2.27 17.09 16.03
N GLN A 63 1.22 17.06 15.21
CA GLN A 63 0.05 16.26 15.47
C GLN A 63 0.28 14.87 14.85
N MET A 64 0.25 13.83 15.67
CA MET A 64 0.48 12.46 15.30
C MET A 64 -0.70 11.61 15.75
N TYR A 65 -1.00 10.54 15.02
CA TYR A 65 -1.95 9.53 15.47
C TYR A 65 -1.20 8.37 16.12
N ASP A 66 -1.69 7.93 17.26
CA ASP A 66 -1.21 6.76 17.99
C ASP A 66 -2.39 5.85 18.29
N ARG A 67 -2.37 4.60 17.83
CA ARG A 67 -3.50 3.67 18.04
C ARG A 67 -3.83 3.48 19.53
N ARG A 68 -2.85 3.70 20.41
CA ARG A 68 -3.03 3.60 21.88
C ARG A 68 -3.81 4.79 22.48
N SER A 69 -3.78 5.95 21.83
CA SER A 69 -4.24 7.22 22.42
C SER A 69 -5.09 8.09 21.49
N GLY A 70 -5.18 7.75 20.19
CA GLY A 70 -5.78 8.60 19.17
C GLY A 70 -4.88 9.74 18.72
N TRP A 71 -5.45 10.86 18.26
CA TRP A 71 -4.72 12.04 17.84
C TRP A 71 -4.11 12.77 19.04
N ILE A 72 -2.80 12.92 19.04
CA ILE A 72 -2.02 13.57 20.08
C ILE A 72 -1.08 14.62 19.48
N THR A 73 -0.77 15.65 20.27
CA THR A 73 0.25 16.65 19.92
C THR A 73 1.48 16.37 20.74
N LEU A 74 2.61 16.17 20.07
CA LEU A 74 3.91 15.85 20.67
C LEU A 74 4.99 16.80 20.15
N GLU A 75 6.19 16.69 20.73
CA GLU A 75 7.44 17.22 20.20
C GLU A 75 8.37 16.06 19.83
N PRO A 76 8.07 15.34 18.72
CA PRO A 76 8.88 14.21 18.30
C PRO A 76 10.29 14.64 17.88
N PHE A 77 11.21 13.67 17.89
CA PHE A 77 12.48 13.79 17.22
C PHE A 77 12.26 13.76 15.71
N LEU A 78 12.75 14.75 14.99
CA LEU A 78 12.53 14.95 13.55
C LEU A 78 13.76 14.53 12.75
N PHE A 79 13.55 13.70 11.74
CA PHE A 79 14.58 13.20 10.85
C PHE A 79 14.11 13.27 9.40
N PRO A 80 14.44 14.35 8.65
CA PRO A 80 14.26 14.37 7.21
C PRO A 80 15.07 13.24 6.57
N ALA A 81 14.39 12.35 5.85
CA ALA A 81 14.98 11.28 5.07
C ALA A 81 14.92 11.64 3.58
N GLU A 82 16.06 11.49 2.89
CA GLU A 82 16.23 11.77 1.47
C GLU A 82 16.33 10.47 0.68
N TYR A 83 15.74 10.45 -0.51
CA TYR A 83 15.72 9.31 -1.41
C TYR A 83 16.28 9.70 -2.79
N ASP A 84 16.92 8.78 -3.50
CA ASP A 84 17.62 9.04 -4.76
C ASP A 84 16.69 9.39 -5.93
N ASP A 85 15.39 9.10 -5.79
CA ASP A 85 14.35 9.51 -6.73
C ASP A 85 13.80 10.94 -6.46
N GLY A 86 14.39 11.66 -5.51
CA GLY A 86 14.07 13.03 -5.16
C GLY A 86 12.91 13.18 -4.16
N LEU A 87 12.32 12.08 -3.68
CA LEU A 87 11.34 12.15 -2.60
C LEU A 87 12.03 12.44 -1.27
N ASN A 88 11.27 13.09 -0.37
CA ASN A 88 11.69 13.39 1.01
C ASN A 88 10.55 13.03 1.94
N ILE A 89 10.85 12.32 3.03
CA ILE A 89 9.88 11.92 4.05
C ILE A 89 10.38 12.39 5.41
N GLU A 90 9.55 13.12 6.16
CA GLU A 90 9.90 13.49 7.53
C GLU A 90 9.57 12.31 8.46
N ILE A 91 10.59 11.65 8.97
CA ILE A 91 10.42 10.61 9.99
C ILE A 91 10.29 11.30 11.35
N GLN A 92 9.17 11.06 12.02
CA GLN A 92 8.81 11.65 13.30
C GLN A 92 8.77 10.54 14.36
N VAL A 93 9.75 10.57 15.26
CA VAL A 93 9.88 9.53 16.30
C VAL A 93 9.40 10.07 17.64
N ASN A 94 8.46 9.37 18.27
CA ASN A 94 7.85 9.73 19.54
C ASN A 94 8.92 9.95 20.62
N PRO A 95 8.81 11.00 21.47
CA PRO A 95 9.74 11.27 22.57
C PRO A 95 9.90 10.11 23.58
N GLU A 96 8.99 9.14 23.59
CA GLU A 96 9.07 7.95 24.45
C GLU A 96 10.31 7.08 24.20
N PHE A 97 11.04 7.29 23.10
CA PHE A 97 12.32 6.64 22.84
C PHE A 97 13.49 7.26 23.65
N GLY A 98 13.24 8.35 24.37
CA GLY A 98 14.13 8.93 25.39
C GLY A 98 15.11 9.93 24.82
N THR A 99 16.03 9.54 23.95
CA THR A 99 17.02 10.44 23.32
C THR A 99 16.94 10.39 21.81
N TRP A 100 17.45 11.45 21.16
CA TRP A 100 17.47 11.48 19.70
C TRP A 100 18.37 10.39 19.10
N GLU A 101 19.45 9.99 19.79
CA GLU A 101 20.33 8.89 19.33
C GLU A 101 19.58 7.55 19.31
N ASN A 102 18.77 7.28 20.35
CA ASN A 102 17.94 6.10 20.38
C ASN A 102 16.85 6.16 19.29
N ALA A 103 16.22 7.33 19.11
CA ALA A 103 15.21 7.55 18.09
C ALA A 103 15.78 7.36 16.68
N GLN A 104 17.02 7.79 16.45
CA GLN A 104 17.69 7.69 15.15
C GLN A 104 17.87 6.23 14.68
N ILE A 105 18.03 5.29 15.60
CA ILE A 105 18.14 3.86 15.28
C ILE A 105 16.88 3.38 14.54
N TYR A 106 15.73 3.76 15.06
CA TYR A 106 14.44 3.39 14.45
C TYR A 106 14.15 4.21 13.19
N ALA A 107 14.50 5.50 13.22
CA ALA A 107 14.34 6.36 12.03
C ALA A 107 15.15 5.82 10.85
N LEU A 108 16.42 5.44 11.04
CA LEU A 108 17.26 4.85 10.00
C LEU A 108 16.70 3.53 9.49
N LYS A 109 16.32 2.64 10.40
CA LYS A 109 15.74 1.33 10.06
C LYS A 109 14.54 1.46 9.12
N TYR A 110 13.54 2.24 9.53
CA TYR A 110 12.32 2.36 8.74
C TYR A 110 12.49 3.23 7.50
N ALA A 111 13.36 4.26 7.52
CA ALA A 111 13.67 5.02 6.32
C ALA A 111 14.28 4.13 5.22
N GLU A 112 15.17 3.21 5.60
CA GLU A 112 15.79 2.25 4.67
C GLU A 112 14.75 1.27 4.10
N VAL A 113 13.88 0.69 4.95
CA VAL A 113 12.81 -0.22 4.53
C VAL A 113 11.81 0.49 3.62
N ILE A 114 11.36 1.69 3.98
CA ILE A 114 10.48 2.52 3.14
C ILE A 114 11.15 2.79 1.78
N GLY A 115 12.46 2.95 1.73
CA GLY A 115 13.22 3.15 0.50
C GLY A 115 13.17 1.98 -0.48
N ARG A 116 12.83 0.76 -0.03
CA ARG A 116 12.63 -0.42 -0.89
C ARG A 116 11.28 -0.43 -1.59
N LEU A 117 10.33 0.35 -1.11
CA LEU A 117 9.03 0.50 -1.78
C LEU A 117 9.21 1.24 -3.11
N THR A 118 8.32 0.95 -4.08
CA THR A 118 8.34 1.68 -5.34
C THR A 118 8.07 3.17 -5.14
N THR A 119 8.59 4.03 -6.03
CA THR A 119 8.30 5.47 -6.02
C THR A 119 6.81 5.77 -6.04
N GLN A 120 6.00 4.95 -6.74
CA GLN A 120 4.54 5.11 -6.80
C GLN A 120 3.85 4.92 -5.44
N LEU A 121 4.35 4.03 -4.61
CA LEU A 121 3.82 3.84 -3.25
C LEU A 121 4.31 4.91 -2.27
N ARG A 122 5.48 5.51 -2.52
CA ARG A 122 6.08 6.53 -1.64
C ARG A 122 5.72 7.96 -1.98
N LYS A 123 5.20 8.22 -3.20
CA LYS A 123 4.99 9.58 -3.74
C LYS A 123 4.11 10.48 -2.86
N ASP A 124 3.15 9.90 -2.16
CA ASP A 124 2.22 10.62 -1.29
C ASP A 124 2.52 10.41 0.21
N VAL A 125 3.62 9.73 0.54
CA VAL A 125 4.10 9.60 1.92
C VAL A 125 4.92 10.85 2.27
N GLU A 126 4.32 11.77 3.02
CA GLU A 126 5.01 12.97 3.50
C GLU A 126 5.70 12.74 4.83
N THR A 127 5.11 11.89 5.67
CA THR A 127 5.60 11.61 7.02
C THR A 127 5.56 10.12 7.35
N SER A 128 6.40 9.71 8.32
CA SER A 128 6.27 8.43 9.00
C SER A 128 6.27 8.66 10.50
N TRP A 129 5.24 8.17 11.19
CA TRP A 129 5.10 8.27 12.64
C TRP A 129 5.56 6.98 13.31
N ILE A 130 6.57 7.09 14.15
CA ILE A 130 7.15 5.94 14.84
C ILE A 130 6.87 6.04 16.33
N HIS A 131 6.12 5.08 16.85
CA HIS A 131 5.77 4.90 18.25
C HIS A 131 6.30 3.56 18.78
N ARG A 132 6.45 3.44 20.09
CA ARG A 132 6.46 2.14 20.76
C ARG A 132 5.05 1.56 20.75
N GLY A 133 4.94 0.32 21.24
CA GLY A 133 3.64 -0.30 21.50
C GLY A 133 3.31 -1.45 20.57
N ASP A 134 2.34 -2.20 21.02
CA ASP A 134 1.93 -3.49 20.46
C ASP A 134 0.62 -3.30 19.66
N GLU A 135 0.67 -2.44 18.65
CA GLU A 135 -0.44 -2.08 17.76
C GLU A 135 -0.04 -2.23 16.30
N PRO A 136 -0.92 -2.67 15.41
CA PRO A 136 -0.61 -2.82 13.98
C PRO A 136 -0.26 -1.49 13.32
N PHE A 137 0.41 -1.57 12.17
CA PHE A 137 0.72 -0.41 11.32
C PHE A 137 -0.55 0.25 10.76
N GLY A 138 -0.38 1.36 10.08
CA GLY A 138 -1.45 2.07 9.40
C GLY A 138 -0.93 2.94 8.26
N GLY A 139 -1.73 3.05 7.20
CA GLY A 139 -1.50 3.95 6.08
C GLY A 139 -2.66 4.94 5.90
N GLY A 140 -2.40 5.99 5.14
CA GLY A 140 -3.34 7.08 4.85
C GLY A 140 -2.88 8.42 5.42
N ASN A 141 -3.61 9.49 5.11
CA ASN A 141 -3.28 10.85 5.55
C ASN A 141 -1.84 11.28 5.24
N ASN A 142 -1.31 10.90 4.08
CA ASN A 142 0.07 11.14 3.65
C ASN A 142 1.12 10.60 4.64
N ASN A 143 0.80 9.49 5.32
CA ASN A 143 1.59 8.97 6.42
C ASN A 143 1.71 7.45 6.41
N LEU A 144 2.79 6.97 7.04
CA LEU A 144 2.96 5.58 7.48
C LEU A 144 3.07 5.56 9.00
N LEU A 145 2.10 4.94 9.67
CA LEU A 145 2.08 4.74 11.12
C LEU A 145 2.76 3.43 11.49
N ILE A 146 3.72 3.49 12.38
CA ILE A 146 4.56 2.38 12.80
C ILE A 146 4.54 2.26 14.32
N HIS A 147 4.28 1.05 14.82
CA HIS A 147 4.43 0.66 16.22
C HIS A 147 5.51 -0.42 16.35
N THR A 148 6.63 -0.09 16.98
CA THR A 148 7.85 -0.90 16.92
C THR A 148 7.76 -2.26 17.62
N ASP A 149 7.02 -2.35 18.74
CA ASP A 149 6.92 -3.61 19.48
C ASP A 149 6.04 -4.63 18.73
N TRP A 150 5.00 -4.15 18.02
CA TRP A 150 4.20 -4.98 17.12
C TRP A 150 4.99 -5.40 15.89
N SER A 151 5.74 -4.46 15.31
CA SER A 151 6.59 -4.71 14.14
C SER A 151 7.54 -5.87 14.39
N GLU A 152 8.29 -5.82 15.50
CA GLU A 152 9.25 -6.86 15.85
C GLU A 152 8.58 -8.24 15.99
N LYS A 153 7.44 -8.30 16.68
CA LYS A 153 6.74 -9.55 16.94
C LYS A 153 6.09 -10.16 15.71
N ASN A 154 5.40 -9.33 14.92
CA ASN A 154 4.43 -9.79 13.92
C ASN A 154 4.90 -9.61 12.48
N TYR A 155 5.85 -8.69 12.21
CA TYR A 155 6.28 -8.41 10.85
C TYR A 155 7.75 -8.81 10.62
N GLU A 156 8.66 -8.32 11.44
CA GLU A 156 10.09 -8.60 11.30
C GLU A 156 10.43 -10.06 11.55
N ASN A 157 9.93 -10.63 12.65
CA ASN A 157 10.16 -12.04 12.99
C ASN A 157 9.52 -13.02 11.98
N GLN A 158 8.58 -12.55 11.17
CA GLN A 158 7.94 -13.33 10.11
C GLN A 158 8.49 -13.02 8.72
N GLY A 159 9.39 -12.03 8.60
CA GLY A 159 9.98 -11.61 7.33
C GLY A 159 9.00 -10.93 6.37
N ILE A 160 7.96 -10.25 6.90
CA ILE A 160 6.91 -9.59 6.10
C ILE A 160 6.82 -8.08 6.37
N LEU A 161 7.91 -7.47 6.86
CA LEU A 161 7.91 -6.04 7.19
C LEU A 161 7.71 -5.17 5.94
N GLU A 162 8.41 -5.49 4.87
CA GLU A 162 8.35 -4.79 3.59
C GLU A 162 6.97 -4.95 2.95
N GLU A 163 6.40 -6.14 2.95
CA GLU A 163 5.07 -6.44 2.41
C GLU A 163 3.97 -5.69 3.19
N THR A 164 4.11 -5.63 4.52
CA THR A 164 3.21 -4.82 5.34
C THR A 164 3.28 -3.35 4.96
N LEU A 165 4.49 -2.81 4.74
CA LEU A 165 4.64 -1.42 4.31
C LEU A 165 4.14 -1.20 2.87
N VAL A 166 4.18 -2.19 1.98
CA VAL A 166 3.51 -2.11 0.67
C VAL A 166 2.01 -1.92 0.85
N HIS A 167 1.38 -2.69 1.74
CA HIS A 167 -0.05 -2.57 2.05
C HIS A 167 -0.39 -1.17 2.59
N GLU A 168 0.32 -0.69 3.60
CA GLU A 168 0.06 0.61 4.22
C GLU A 168 0.36 1.79 3.27
N ALA A 169 1.39 1.67 2.45
CA ALA A 169 1.69 2.67 1.44
C ALA A 169 0.67 2.67 0.28
N ALA A 170 0.04 1.53 -0.02
CA ALA A 170 -1.08 1.48 -0.96
C ALA A 170 -2.27 2.30 -0.44
N HIS A 171 -2.62 2.20 0.84
CA HIS A 171 -3.61 3.09 1.46
C HIS A 171 -3.23 4.57 1.31
N THR A 172 -1.97 4.90 1.51
CA THR A 172 -1.51 6.28 1.47
C THR A 172 -1.51 6.87 0.06
N SER A 173 -1.05 6.09 -0.93
CA SER A 173 -0.76 6.60 -2.27
C SER A 173 -1.76 6.17 -3.35
N LEU A 174 -2.69 5.25 -3.07
CA LEU A 174 -3.63 4.74 -4.06
C LEU A 174 -5.09 4.96 -3.71
N ASP A 175 -5.49 4.85 -2.44
CA ASP A 175 -6.91 4.92 -2.05
C ASP A 175 -7.58 6.22 -2.50
N SER A 176 -6.95 7.37 -2.25
CA SER A 176 -7.51 8.68 -2.60
C SER A 176 -7.77 8.87 -4.09
N TYR A 177 -7.04 8.14 -4.94
CA TYR A 177 -7.16 8.23 -6.40
C TYR A 177 -8.09 7.16 -6.99
N HIS A 178 -8.18 6.00 -6.33
CA HIS A 178 -8.75 4.82 -6.96
C HIS A 178 -9.93 4.21 -6.20
N ALA A 179 -9.94 4.19 -4.86
CA ALA A 179 -10.89 3.39 -4.07
C ALA A 179 -12.37 3.68 -4.40
N GLU A 180 -12.72 4.94 -4.64
CA GLU A 180 -14.07 5.34 -5.04
C GLU A 180 -14.17 5.74 -6.53
N SER A 181 -13.11 5.46 -7.32
CA SER A 181 -13.14 5.77 -8.76
C SER A 181 -14.14 4.87 -9.48
N LYS A 182 -14.80 5.43 -10.49
CA LYS A 182 -15.75 4.68 -11.31
C LYS A 182 -15.11 3.42 -11.93
N GLY A 183 -13.87 3.54 -12.40
CA GLY A 183 -13.15 2.43 -13.03
C GLY A 183 -12.89 1.29 -12.07
N TRP A 184 -12.45 1.58 -10.82
CA TRP A 184 -12.22 0.58 -9.80
C TRP A 184 -13.52 -0.11 -9.38
N LEU A 185 -14.57 0.68 -9.08
CA LEU A 185 -15.87 0.15 -8.67
C LEU A 185 -16.53 -0.69 -9.77
N GLU A 186 -16.36 -0.32 -11.05
CA GLU A 186 -16.85 -1.13 -12.17
C GLU A 186 -16.07 -2.45 -12.30
N ALA A 187 -14.74 -2.43 -12.13
CA ALA A 187 -13.91 -3.64 -12.11
C ALA A 187 -14.31 -4.55 -10.93
N GLN A 188 -14.37 -4.01 -9.73
CA GLN A 188 -14.80 -4.73 -8.52
C GLN A 188 -16.18 -5.40 -8.68
N ASN A 189 -17.14 -4.72 -9.33
CA ASN A 189 -18.46 -5.30 -9.62
C ASN A 189 -18.45 -6.36 -10.73
N GLN A 190 -17.42 -6.38 -11.58
CA GLN A 190 -17.25 -7.38 -12.64
C GLN A 190 -16.47 -8.60 -12.17
N ASP A 191 -15.64 -8.43 -11.16
CA ASP A 191 -14.92 -9.52 -10.51
C ASP A 191 -15.88 -10.37 -9.70
N CYS A 192 -15.77 -11.69 -9.82
CA CYS A 192 -16.67 -12.60 -9.12
C CYS A 192 -16.38 -12.74 -7.63
N GLY A 193 -15.43 -11.99 -7.08
CA GLY A 193 -15.09 -12.00 -5.67
C GLY A 193 -13.86 -11.17 -5.34
N PHE A 194 -13.46 -11.21 -4.10
CA PHE A 194 -12.33 -10.48 -3.54
C PHE A 194 -11.13 -11.40 -3.34
N ILE A 195 -9.93 -10.83 -3.35
CA ILE A 195 -8.69 -11.58 -3.14
C ILE A 195 -8.59 -12.14 -1.70
N SER A 196 -9.18 -11.46 -0.73
CA SER A 196 -9.17 -11.84 0.69
C SER A 196 -10.53 -11.63 1.37
N ASP A 197 -10.72 -12.30 2.50
CA ASP A 197 -11.87 -12.02 3.37
C ASP A 197 -11.88 -10.58 3.86
N TYR A 198 -10.71 -10.02 4.15
CA TYR A 198 -10.60 -8.65 4.66
C TYR A 198 -11.00 -7.61 3.60
N ALA A 199 -10.58 -7.82 2.33
CA ALA A 199 -11.03 -7.00 1.20
C ALA A 199 -12.56 -7.10 1.00
N ARG A 200 -13.13 -8.30 1.07
CA ARG A 200 -14.57 -8.52 0.96
C ARG A 200 -15.36 -7.78 2.04
N ASP A 201 -14.89 -7.86 3.27
CA ASP A 201 -15.58 -7.30 4.43
C ASP A 201 -15.40 -5.76 4.51
N ASN A 202 -14.37 -5.21 3.84
CA ASN A 202 -14.04 -3.78 3.82
C ASN A 202 -13.73 -3.27 2.38
N PRO A 203 -14.63 -3.43 1.40
CA PRO A 203 -14.31 -3.32 -0.02
C PRO A 203 -13.82 -1.94 -0.48
N ILE A 204 -14.27 -0.85 0.15
CA ILE A 204 -13.83 0.51 -0.19
C ILE A 204 -12.47 0.83 0.43
N ARG A 205 -12.20 0.25 1.59
CA ARG A 205 -10.98 0.56 2.34
C ARG A 205 -9.80 -0.35 2.00
N GLU A 206 -10.07 -1.65 1.84
CA GLU A 206 -9.01 -2.66 1.87
C GLU A 206 -8.74 -3.32 0.52
N ASP A 207 -9.69 -3.30 -0.42
CA ASP A 207 -9.59 -4.06 -1.65
C ASP A 207 -8.37 -3.64 -2.53
N ILE A 208 -8.05 -2.35 -2.57
CA ILE A 208 -6.87 -1.87 -3.29
C ILE A 208 -5.57 -2.35 -2.63
N ALA A 209 -5.45 -2.17 -1.32
CA ALA A 209 -4.24 -2.52 -0.58
C ALA A 209 -3.99 -4.04 -0.61
N GLU A 210 -5.05 -4.83 -0.43
CA GLU A 210 -5.03 -6.29 -0.50
C GLU A 210 -4.69 -6.80 -1.92
N SER A 211 -5.23 -6.16 -2.96
CA SER A 211 -4.99 -6.56 -4.35
C SER A 211 -3.64 -6.09 -4.87
N TYR A 212 -3.08 -5.00 -4.31
CA TYR A 212 -1.84 -4.44 -4.81
C TYR A 212 -0.63 -5.35 -4.55
N LEU A 213 -0.56 -5.99 -3.40
CA LEU A 213 0.57 -6.86 -3.06
C LEU A 213 0.71 -8.07 -4.01
N PRO A 214 -0.34 -8.87 -4.30
CA PRO A 214 -0.27 -9.91 -5.32
C PRO A 214 0.03 -9.37 -6.72
N TYR A 215 -0.52 -8.21 -7.08
CA TYR A 215 -0.18 -7.55 -8.35
C TYR A 215 1.32 -7.22 -8.41
N PHE A 216 1.87 -6.67 -7.34
CA PHE A 216 3.29 -6.33 -7.25
C PHE A 216 4.18 -7.58 -7.34
N ALA A 217 3.80 -8.67 -6.70
CA ALA A 217 4.56 -9.92 -6.68
C ALA A 217 4.70 -10.60 -8.06
N VAL A 218 3.80 -10.32 -9.02
CA VAL A 218 3.82 -10.94 -10.36
C VAL A 218 4.36 -10.03 -11.47
N ARG A 219 4.82 -8.82 -11.14
CA ARG A 219 5.32 -7.83 -12.11
C ARG A 219 6.81 -7.65 -12.04
#